data_efbe6b9172184ee67eaba81028e50058
#
_entry.id   efbe6b9172184ee67eaba81028e50058
#
_cell.length_a   1.000
_cell.length_b   1.000
_cell.length_c   1.000
_cell.angle_alpha   90.00
_cell.angle_beta   90.00
_cell.angle_gamma   90.00
#
_symmetry.space_group_name_H-M   'P 1'
#
loop_
_entity.id
_entity.type
_entity.pdbx_description
1 polymer ?
#
loop_
_entity_poly.entity_id
_entity_poly.type
_entity_poly.pdbx_seq_one_letter_code
_entity_poly.pdbx_strand_id
1 'polypeptide(L)'
;AAAHASNLLAFQRVLEHAERYEIPKIILLSSANTYGPRPENPQFLTEKAPLLAGGRFSDMHALVELDMLAQSVFWRTPQTEVVILRPANILGTVRNAPSNYLRLPVVPTLLGFDPMMQTVHQDDAVSAIAGALQPGVRGIFNIAGPPPVPLSKALDLLGRRRIPVPYGLAKGGLSGLFKLGMSRFPAPELDFIRYVCMVDDALARSTFGYRPAHDLAATLAAVDEERWV
;
A
#
# COMPACT_ATOMS: atom_id res chain seq x y z
N ALA A 1 -15.85 -1.27 -12.68
CA ALA A 1 -16.92 -1.94 -11.91
C ALA A 1 -16.93 -3.46 -12.14
N ALA A 2 -17.02 -3.96 -13.38
CA ALA A 2 -17.09 -5.41 -13.66
C ALA A 2 -15.86 -6.20 -13.18
N ALA A 3 -14.64 -5.69 -13.41
CA ALA A 3 -13.41 -6.33 -12.97
C ALA A 3 -13.28 -6.40 -11.44
N HIS A 4 -13.73 -5.37 -10.73
CA HIS A 4 -13.73 -5.35 -9.26
C HIS A 4 -14.69 -6.41 -8.68
N ALA A 5 -15.92 -6.48 -9.20
CA ALA A 5 -16.89 -7.50 -8.79
C ALA A 5 -16.38 -8.92 -9.05
N SER A 6 -15.70 -9.14 -10.18
CA SER A 6 -15.09 -10.43 -10.52
C SER A 6 -13.99 -10.82 -9.54
N ASN A 7 -13.11 -9.88 -9.16
CA ASN A 7 -12.04 -10.14 -8.21
C ASN A 7 -12.57 -10.46 -6.82
N LEU A 8 -13.59 -9.74 -6.36
CA LEU A 8 -14.21 -10.00 -5.06
C LEU A 8 -14.87 -11.39 -5.02
N LEU A 9 -15.65 -11.74 -6.05
CA LEU A 9 -16.25 -13.07 -6.17
C LEU A 9 -15.20 -14.19 -6.24
N ALA A 10 -14.11 -13.97 -6.99
CA ALA A 10 -13.02 -14.94 -7.05
C ALA A 10 -12.37 -15.15 -5.67
N PHE A 11 -12.14 -14.06 -4.93
CA PHE A 11 -11.57 -14.14 -3.59
C PHE A 11 -12.52 -14.82 -2.59
N GLN A 12 -13.82 -14.52 -2.64
CA GLN A 12 -14.83 -15.22 -1.84
C GLN A 12 -14.77 -16.74 -2.06
N ARG A 13 -14.72 -17.17 -3.34
CA ARG A 13 -14.59 -18.60 -3.68
C ARG A 13 -13.30 -19.21 -3.14
N VAL A 14 -12.18 -18.49 -3.21
CA VAL A 14 -10.91 -18.95 -2.62
C VAL A 14 -11.06 -19.18 -1.12
N LEU A 15 -11.69 -18.24 -0.40
CA LEU A 15 -11.93 -18.37 1.04
C LEU A 15 -12.89 -19.54 1.36
N GLU A 16 -13.98 -19.69 0.62
CA GLU A 16 -14.94 -20.80 0.76
C GLU A 16 -14.24 -22.16 0.54
N HIS A 17 -13.36 -22.25 -0.48
CA HIS A 17 -12.59 -23.45 -0.73
C HIS A 17 -11.57 -23.71 0.37
N ALA A 18 -10.90 -22.66 0.86
CA ALA A 18 -9.96 -22.79 1.97
C ALA A 18 -10.63 -23.30 3.25
N GLU A 19 -11.84 -22.82 3.56
CA GLU A 19 -12.65 -23.36 4.66
C GLU A 19 -13.08 -24.81 4.39
N ARG A 20 -13.60 -25.08 3.19
CA ARG A 20 -14.08 -26.42 2.82
C ARG A 20 -13.00 -27.51 2.86
N TYR A 21 -11.77 -27.16 2.46
CA TYR A 21 -10.64 -28.09 2.42
C TYR A 21 -9.74 -27.96 3.65
N GLU A 22 -10.21 -27.26 4.68
CA GLU A 22 -9.50 -27.10 5.96
C GLU A 22 -8.04 -26.62 5.76
N ILE A 23 -7.85 -25.66 4.85
CA ILE A 23 -6.52 -25.08 4.60
C ILE A 23 -6.03 -24.40 5.88
N PRO A 24 -4.89 -24.84 6.44
CA PRO A 24 -4.47 -24.42 7.77
C PRO A 24 -4.05 -22.94 7.85
N LYS A 25 -3.58 -22.37 6.74
CA LYS A 25 -3.08 -20.97 6.71
C LYS A 25 -3.49 -20.25 5.43
N ILE A 26 -3.91 -18.99 5.61
CA ILE A 26 -4.25 -18.07 4.52
C ILE A 26 -3.47 -16.77 4.77
N ILE A 27 -2.74 -16.29 3.75
CA ILE A 27 -2.06 -15.00 3.80
C ILE A 27 -2.65 -14.11 2.73
N LEU A 28 -3.21 -12.97 3.14
CA LEU A 28 -3.64 -11.90 2.25
C LEU A 28 -2.58 -10.79 2.23
N LEU A 29 -2.07 -10.47 1.05
CA LEU A 29 -1.30 -9.25 0.83
C LEU A 29 -2.29 -8.12 0.50
N SER A 30 -2.56 -7.27 1.50
CA SER A 30 -3.36 -6.05 1.43
C SER A 30 -2.44 -4.83 1.19
N SER A 31 -2.78 -3.67 1.69
CA SER A 31 -1.95 -2.45 1.64
C SER A 31 -2.25 -1.52 2.80
N ALA A 32 -1.24 -0.81 3.28
CA ALA A 32 -1.43 0.30 4.22
C ALA A 32 -2.28 1.45 3.63
N ASN A 33 -2.32 1.57 2.31
CA ASN A 33 -3.14 2.58 1.64
C ASN A 33 -4.65 2.36 1.85
N THR A 34 -5.08 1.18 2.33
CA THR A 34 -6.47 0.90 2.72
C THR A 34 -6.96 1.75 3.90
N TYR A 35 -6.06 2.23 4.76
CA TYR A 35 -6.42 3.21 5.80
C TYR A 35 -6.86 4.55 5.23
N GLY A 36 -6.26 4.99 4.12
CA GLY A 36 -6.52 6.25 3.44
C GLY A 36 -5.76 7.44 4.02
N PRO A 37 -5.20 8.31 3.17
CA PRO A 37 -4.53 9.53 3.59
C PRO A 37 -5.58 10.56 4.04
N ARG A 38 -5.42 11.10 5.26
CA ARG A 38 -6.35 12.06 5.86
C ARG A 38 -5.58 13.08 6.72
N PRO A 39 -6.06 14.32 6.79
CA PRO A 39 -5.43 15.34 7.64
C PRO A 39 -5.48 15.01 9.13
N GLU A 40 -6.46 14.17 9.55
CA GLU A 40 -6.66 13.78 10.95
C GLU A 40 -5.87 12.51 11.33
N ASN A 41 -5.18 11.88 10.38
CA ASN A 41 -4.39 10.68 10.68
C ASN A 41 -3.33 10.98 11.74
N PRO A 42 -3.15 10.09 12.72
CA PRO A 42 -1.98 10.14 13.59
C PRO A 42 -0.71 9.95 12.74
N GLN A 43 0.44 10.27 13.32
CA GLN A 43 1.72 10.13 12.64
C GLN A 43 1.94 8.68 12.14
N PHE A 44 1.57 7.69 12.94
CA PHE A 44 1.61 6.29 12.57
C PHE A 44 0.29 5.60 12.89
N LEU A 45 -0.25 4.89 11.91
CA LEU A 45 -1.48 4.12 12.01
C LEU A 45 -1.13 2.70 12.48
N THR A 46 -1.84 2.22 13.48
CA THR A 46 -1.75 0.83 13.93
C THR A 46 -2.77 -0.04 13.20
N GLU A 47 -2.66 -1.35 13.34
CA GLU A 47 -3.60 -2.32 12.73
C GLU A 47 -5.04 -2.17 13.20
N LYS A 48 -5.26 -1.47 14.33
CA LYS A 48 -6.59 -1.14 14.88
C LYS A 48 -7.26 0.03 14.17
N ALA A 49 -6.52 0.78 13.35
CA ALA A 49 -7.08 1.92 12.64
C ALA A 49 -8.13 1.47 11.61
N PRO A 50 -9.22 2.23 11.41
CA PRO A 50 -10.27 1.88 10.47
C PRO A 50 -9.81 2.02 9.02
N LEU A 51 -10.32 1.16 8.13
CA LEU A 51 -10.05 1.18 6.69
C LEU A 51 -10.99 2.19 6.01
N LEU A 52 -10.53 3.41 5.81
CA LEU A 52 -11.35 4.52 5.32
C LEU A 52 -11.13 4.89 3.86
N ALA A 53 -10.21 4.19 3.17
CA ALA A 53 -9.90 4.48 1.77
C ALA A 53 -11.05 4.12 0.81
N GLY A 54 -11.81 3.06 1.09
CA GLY A 54 -12.79 2.50 0.16
C GLY A 54 -13.89 3.46 -0.26
N GLY A 55 -14.31 4.37 0.63
CA GLY A 55 -15.35 5.36 0.33
C GLY A 55 -14.89 6.54 -0.53
N ARG A 56 -13.58 6.77 -0.67
CA ARG A 56 -13.00 7.96 -1.32
C ARG A 56 -12.14 7.64 -2.53
N PHE A 57 -11.45 6.52 -2.51
CA PHE A 57 -10.50 6.10 -3.54
C PHE A 57 -11.03 4.86 -4.26
N SER A 58 -11.44 5.02 -5.52
CA SER A 58 -12.06 3.94 -6.30
C SER A 58 -11.17 2.71 -6.43
N ASP A 59 -9.86 2.92 -6.57
CA ASP A 59 -8.89 1.83 -6.73
C ASP A 59 -8.64 1.07 -5.42
N MET A 60 -8.90 1.72 -4.26
CA MET A 60 -8.79 1.09 -2.94
C MET A 60 -10.07 0.37 -2.51
N HIS A 61 -11.22 0.64 -3.15
CA HIS A 61 -12.51 0.08 -2.74
C HIS A 61 -12.48 -1.46 -2.68
N ALA A 62 -12.07 -2.09 -3.78
CA ALA A 62 -11.98 -3.55 -3.84
C ALA A 62 -10.99 -4.13 -2.82
N LEU A 63 -9.84 -3.46 -2.62
CA LEU A 63 -8.84 -3.94 -1.67
C LEU A 63 -9.31 -3.83 -0.22
N VAL A 64 -10.04 -2.77 0.12
CA VAL A 64 -10.70 -2.62 1.44
C VAL A 64 -11.73 -3.74 1.65
N GLU A 65 -12.56 -4.02 0.64
CA GLU A 65 -13.55 -5.11 0.72
C GLU A 65 -12.89 -6.48 0.89
N LEU A 66 -11.80 -6.76 0.15
CA LEU A 66 -11.02 -8.00 0.29
C LEU A 66 -10.40 -8.12 1.68
N ASP A 67 -9.83 -7.05 2.21
CA ASP A 67 -9.26 -7.01 3.56
C ASP A 67 -10.34 -7.26 4.63
N MET A 68 -11.50 -6.61 4.53
CA MET A 68 -12.63 -6.81 5.44
C MET A 68 -13.19 -8.23 5.35
N LEU A 69 -13.24 -8.81 4.16
CA LEU A 69 -13.67 -10.19 3.98
C LEU A 69 -12.70 -11.18 4.64
N ALA A 70 -11.39 -10.98 4.47
CA ALA A 70 -10.38 -11.79 5.16
C ALA A 70 -10.46 -11.62 6.69
N GLN A 71 -10.74 -10.42 7.20
CA GLN A 71 -10.99 -10.20 8.62
C GLN A 71 -12.22 -10.97 9.11
N SER A 72 -13.28 -11.06 8.30
CA SER A 72 -14.47 -11.86 8.67
C SER A 72 -14.14 -13.34 8.84
N VAL A 73 -13.31 -13.91 7.96
CA VAL A 73 -12.81 -15.29 8.08
C VAL A 73 -11.90 -15.43 9.30
N PHE A 74 -11.01 -14.49 9.54
CA PHE A 74 -10.17 -14.47 10.73
C PHE A 74 -10.98 -14.62 12.03
N TRP A 75 -12.10 -13.94 12.16
CA TRP A 75 -12.93 -14.03 13.36
C TRP A 75 -13.81 -15.28 13.40
N ARG A 76 -14.31 -15.74 12.24
CA ARG A 76 -15.26 -16.87 12.14
C ARG A 76 -14.57 -18.21 12.29
N THR A 77 -13.33 -18.35 11.81
CA THR A 77 -12.57 -19.61 11.73
C THR A 77 -11.28 -19.56 12.57
N PRO A 78 -11.36 -19.70 13.91
CA PRO A 78 -10.19 -19.59 14.79
C PRO A 78 -9.11 -20.66 14.51
N GLN A 79 -9.49 -21.80 13.94
CA GLN A 79 -8.61 -22.93 13.58
C GLN A 79 -7.76 -22.64 12.35
N THR A 80 -8.16 -21.70 11.49
CA THR A 80 -7.37 -21.26 10.33
C THR A 80 -6.48 -20.09 10.71
N GLU A 81 -5.19 -20.18 10.44
CA GLU A 81 -4.24 -19.11 10.64
C GLU A 81 -4.39 -18.08 9.51
N VAL A 82 -5.29 -17.11 9.68
CA VAL A 82 -5.43 -16.00 8.73
C VAL A 82 -4.43 -14.91 9.06
N VAL A 83 -3.61 -14.52 8.08
CA VAL A 83 -2.66 -13.42 8.16
C VAL A 83 -3.02 -12.37 7.11
N ILE A 84 -3.15 -11.11 7.53
CA ILE A 84 -3.35 -9.98 6.63
C ILE A 84 -2.13 -9.07 6.75
N LEU A 85 -1.36 -8.94 5.68
CA LEU A 85 -0.21 -8.05 5.61
C LEU A 85 -0.61 -6.75 4.93
N ARG A 86 -0.37 -5.62 5.58
CA ARG A 86 -0.62 -4.27 5.06
C ARG A 86 0.71 -3.54 4.85
N PRO A 87 1.42 -3.81 3.75
CA PRO A 87 2.66 -3.13 3.46
C PRO A 87 2.44 -1.66 3.14
N ALA A 88 3.40 -0.83 3.54
CA ALA A 88 3.59 0.52 3.01
C ALA A 88 3.83 0.46 1.49
N ASN A 89 4.14 1.60 0.87
CA ASN A 89 4.37 1.65 -0.58
C ASN A 89 5.53 0.74 -0.99
N ILE A 90 5.23 -0.37 -1.67
CA ILE A 90 6.23 -1.31 -2.16
C ILE A 90 6.95 -0.69 -3.35
N LEU A 91 8.28 -0.61 -3.26
CA LEU A 91 9.16 -0.16 -4.34
C LEU A 91 10.01 -1.31 -4.85
N GLY A 92 10.31 -1.29 -6.14
CA GLY A 92 11.05 -2.32 -6.82
C GLY A 92 10.61 -2.42 -8.28
N THR A 93 10.70 -3.60 -8.86
CA THR A 93 10.23 -3.87 -10.23
C THR A 93 8.70 -3.86 -10.36
N VAL A 94 7.98 -3.83 -9.21
CA VAL A 94 6.51 -3.73 -9.18
C VAL A 94 6.02 -2.43 -9.79
N ARG A 95 4.99 -2.53 -10.63
CA ARG A 95 4.34 -1.38 -11.26
C ARG A 95 3.06 -1.03 -10.51
N ASN A 96 3.19 -0.20 -9.49
CA ASN A 96 2.07 0.38 -8.75
C ASN A 96 2.07 1.91 -8.89
N ALA A 97 1.01 2.57 -8.44
CA ALA A 97 0.89 4.02 -8.54
C ALA A 97 2.06 4.79 -7.90
N PRO A 98 2.49 4.48 -6.64
CA PRO A 98 3.64 5.15 -6.03
C PRO A 98 4.95 4.94 -6.79
N SER A 99 5.27 3.71 -7.20
CA SER A 99 6.50 3.43 -7.93
C SER A 99 6.50 4.08 -9.31
N ASN A 100 5.38 4.08 -10.02
CA ASN A 100 5.26 4.75 -11.32
C ASN A 100 5.41 6.27 -11.21
N TYR A 101 4.89 6.88 -10.14
CA TYR A 101 5.04 8.30 -9.87
C TYR A 101 6.51 8.67 -9.64
N LEU A 102 7.26 7.88 -8.87
CA LEU A 102 8.68 8.10 -8.58
C LEU A 102 9.60 7.86 -9.80
N ARG A 103 9.16 7.08 -10.79
CA ARG A 103 9.90 6.86 -12.04
C ARG A 103 9.87 8.04 -13.00
N LEU A 104 8.97 8.98 -12.82
CA LEU A 104 8.89 10.14 -13.70
C LEU A 104 10.18 10.97 -13.62
N PRO A 105 10.78 11.37 -14.73
CA PRO A 105 11.99 12.21 -14.73
C PRO A 105 11.70 13.61 -14.15
N VAL A 106 10.47 14.05 -14.30
CA VAL A 106 9.95 15.31 -13.76
C VAL A 106 8.68 15.00 -12.99
N VAL A 107 8.72 15.23 -11.67
CA VAL A 107 7.64 14.84 -10.75
C VAL A 107 6.83 16.08 -10.34
N PRO A 108 5.54 16.14 -10.66
CA PRO A 108 4.66 17.19 -10.14
C PRO A 108 4.45 16.99 -8.65
N THR A 109 4.75 18.01 -7.84
CA THR A 109 4.50 18.03 -6.40
C THR A 109 3.45 19.06 -6.07
N LEU A 110 2.79 18.97 -4.92
CA LEU A 110 1.81 19.97 -4.51
C LEU A 110 2.49 21.15 -3.84
N LEU A 111 2.25 22.36 -4.34
CA LEU A 111 2.78 23.60 -3.76
C LEU A 111 2.30 23.75 -2.32
N GLY A 112 3.24 23.93 -1.39
CA GLY A 112 2.96 24.09 0.04
C GLY A 112 2.79 22.77 0.80
N PHE A 113 3.01 21.61 0.15
CA PHE A 113 2.95 20.29 0.78
C PHE A 113 4.23 19.50 0.52
N ASP A 114 4.72 18.85 1.55
CA ASP A 114 5.84 17.92 1.48
C ASP A 114 5.54 16.73 2.41
N PRO A 115 4.65 15.80 1.99
CA PRO A 115 4.21 14.72 2.84
C PRO A 115 5.34 13.75 3.15
N MET A 116 5.32 13.20 4.35
CA MET A 116 6.18 12.07 4.71
C MET A 116 5.77 10.85 3.90
N MET A 117 6.74 10.20 3.29
CA MET A 117 6.57 8.99 2.51
C MET A 117 7.20 7.80 3.24
N GLN A 118 6.45 6.72 3.37
CA GLN A 118 6.91 5.46 3.92
C GLN A 118 6.89 4.41 2.82
N THR A 119 7.98 3.67 2.72
CA THR A 119 8.20 2.69 1.65
C THR A 119 8.72 1.39 2.22
N VAL A 120 8.64 0.32 1.43
CA VAL A 120 9.24 -0.97 1.72
C VAL A 120 9.84 -1.53 0.43
N HIS A 121 11.03 -2.11 0.51
CA HIS A 121 11.64 -2.80 -0.63
C HIS A 121 10.83 -4.05 -0.99
N GLN A 122 10.72 -4.37 -2.27
CA GLN A 122 9.96 -5.56 -2.71
C GLN A 122 10.45 -6.85 -2.04
N ASP A 123 11.75 -7.03 -1.87
CA ASP A 123 12.32 -8.24 -1.25
C ASP A 123 12.03 -8.28 0.26
N ASP A 124 11.94 -7.11 0.94
CA ASP A 124 11.50 -7.04 2.33
C ASP A 124 10.01 -7.37 2.46
N ALA A 125 9.18 -6.97 1.49
CA ALA A 125 7.78 -7.39 1.46
C ALA A 125 7.65 -8.91 1.26
N VAL A 126 8.49 -9.51 0.40
CA VAL A 126 8.57 -10.98 0.23
C VAL A 126 9.04 -11.65 1.52
N SER A 127 10.03 -11.08 2.21
CA SER A 127 10.51 -11.62 3.49
C SER A 127 9.43 -11.57 4.57
N ALA A 128 8.57 -10.52 4.58
CA ALA A 128 7.42 -10.46 5.47
C ALA A 128 6.40 -11.57 5.18
N ILE A 129 6.13 -11.89 3.90
CA ILE A 129 5.26 -13.01 3.52
C ILE A 129 5.87 -14.33 3.99
N ALA A 130 7.19 -14.52 3.79
CA ALA A 130 7.89 -15.71 4.25
C ALA A 130 7.85 -15.86 5.79
N GLY A 131 8.03 -14.75 6.52
CA GLY A 131 7.86 -14.73 7.98
C GLY A 131 6.44 -15.08 8.43
N ALA A 132 5.44 -14.60 7.70
CA ALA A 132 4.04 -14.90 7.99
C ALA A 132 3.66 -16.37 7.76
N LEU A 133 4.45 -17.13 6.98
CA LEU A 133 4.25 -18.59 6.79
C LEU A 133 4.63 -19.41 8.02
N GLN A 134 5.35 -18.85 8.98
CA GLN A 134 5.72 -19.59 10.21
C GLN A 134 4.46 -20.07 10.94
N PRO A 135 4.47 -21.31 11.48
CA PRO A 135 3.37 -21.81 12.30
C PRO A 135 3.09 -20.90 13.50
N GLY A 136 1.81 -20.73 13.85
CA GLY A 136 1.39 -19.89 14.99
C GLY A 136 1.27 -18.41 14.66
N VAL A 137 1.75 -17.93 13.51
CA VAL A 137 1.56 -16.55 13.09
C VAL A 137 0.14 -16.38 12.57
N ARG A 138 -0.65 -15.56 13.26
CA ARG A 138 -2.04 -15.25 12.95
C ARG A 138 -2.34 -13.81 13.34
N GLY A 139 -2.94 -13.02 12.47
CA GLY A 139 -3.27 -11.62 12.77
C GLY A 139 -3.20 -10.70 11.57
N ILE A 140 -3.35 -9.42 11.86
CA ILE A 140 -3.20 -8.32 10.91
C ILE A 140 -1.88 -7.64 11.25
N PHE A 141 -1.06 -7.35 10.23
CA PHE A 141 0.27 -6.78 10.45
C PHE A 141 0.57 -5.70 9.42
N ASN A 142 0.94 -4.54 9.91
CA ASN A 142 1.53 -3.50 9.10
C ASN A 142 2.99 -3.86 8.78
N ILE A 143 3.42 -3.58 7.57
CA ILE A 143 4.78 -3.87 7.10
C ILE A 143 5.38 -2.58 6.56
N ALA A 144 6.49 -2.16 7.15
CA ALA A 144 7.22 -0.96 6.73
C ALA A 144 8.71 -1.28 6.52
N GLY A 145 9.35 -0.49 5.68
CA GLY A 145 10.79 -0.58 5.42
C GLY A 145 11.59 0.41 6.27
N PRO A 146 12.52 1.15 5.65
CA PRO A 146 13.32 2.16 6.34
C PRO A 146 12.46 3.30 6.90
N PRO A 147 13.03 4.12 7.82
CA PRO A 147 12.34 5.28 8.37
C PRO A 147 11.76 6.18 7.27
N PRO A 148 10.55 6.73 7.47
CA PRO A 148 9.91 7.59 6.48
C PRO A 148 10.69 8.88 6.29
N VAL A 149 10.61 9.44 5.08
CA VAL A 149 11.27 10.69 4.70
C VAL A 149 10.28 11.61 3.98
N PRO A 150 10.51 12.94 3.98
CA PRO A 150 9.73 13.85 3.14
C PRO A 150 9.84 13.45 1.66
N LEU A 151 8.74 13.60 0.91
CA LEU A 151 8.71 13.32 -0.53
C LEU A 151 9.82 14.07 -1.27
N SER A 152 10.07 15.32 -0.89
CA SER A 152 11.16 16.13 -1.45
C SER A 152 12.51 15.43 -1.33
N LYS A 153 12.82 14.89 -0.16
CA LYS A 153 14.07 14.16 0.11
C LYS A 153 14.18 12.89 -0.71
N ALA A 154 13.09 12.14 -0.84
CA ALA A 154 13.07 10.93 -1.67
C ALA A 154 13.34 11.26 -3.15
N LEU A 155 12.73 12.32 -3.68
CA LEU A 155 12.95 12.77 -5.05
C LEU A 155 14.37 13.30 -5.28
N ASP A 156 14.96 13.98 -4.30
CA ASP A 156 16.35 14.43 -4.37
C ASP A 156 17.32 13.24 -4.41
N LEU A 157 17.09 12.21 -3.59
CA LEU A 157 17.88 10.98 -3.61
C LEU A 157 17.78 10.23 -4.94
N LEU A 158 16.62 10.27 -5.58
CA LEU A 158 16.39 9.69 -6.91
C LEU A 158 16.87 10.58 -8.07
N GLY A 159 17.39 11.79 -7.79
CA GLY A 159 17.79 12.75 -8.82
C GLY A 159 16.62 13.27 -9.67
N ARG A 160 15.39 13.25 -9.16
CA ARG A 160 14.20 13.68 -9.90
C ARG A 160 13.98 15.17 -9.79
N ARG A 161 13.65 15.81 -10.91
CA ARG A 161 13.27 17.22 -10.94
C ARG A 161 11.84 17.40 -10.43
N ARG A 162 11.62 18.39 -9.53
CA ARG A 162 10.31 18.69 -8.96
C ARG A 162 9.69 19.88 -9.65
N ILE A 163 8.38 19.81 -9.94
CA ILE A 163 7.58 20.96 -10.37
C ILE A 163 6.45 21.16 -9.37
N PRO A 164 6.51 22.18 -8.52
CA PRO A 164 5.43 22.49 -7.59
C PRO A 164 4.23 23.02 -8.35
N VAL A 165 3.07 22.42 -8.16
CA VAL A 165 1.80 22.76 -8.81
C VAL A 165 0.79 23.17 -7.73
N PRO A 166 0.10 24.29 -7.84
CA PRO A 166 -0.99 24.65 -6.96
C PRO A 166 -2.09 23.58 -6.95
N TYR A 167 -2.59 23.22 -5.74
CA TYR A 167 -3.56 22.13 -5.59
C TYR A 167 -4.78 22.24 -6.51
N GLY A 168 -5.36 23.44 -6.65
CA GLY A 168 -6.52 23.68 -7.52
C GLY A 168 -6.24 23.38 -8.99
N LEU A 169 -5.06 23.74 -9.50
CA LEU A 169 -4.64 23.44 -10.88
C LEU A 169 -4.36 21.95 -11.06
N ALA A 170 -3.68 21.31 -10.11
CA ALA A 170 -3.42 19.88 -10.13
C ALA A 170 -4.72 19.09 -10.16
N LYS A 171 -5.68 19.42 -9.29
CA LYS A 171 -7.00 18.77 -9.23
C LYS A 171 -7.82 18.98 -10.52
N GLY A 172 -7.86 20.23 -11.03
CA GLY A 172 -8.60 20.56 -12.26
C GLY A 172 -8.01 19.85 -13.48
N GLY A 173 -6.69 19.94 -13.65
CA GLY A 173 -5.96 19.31 -14.76
C GLY A 173 -6.12 17.78 -14.74
N LEU A 174 -5.92 17.16 -13.58
CA LEU A 174 -6.06 15.70 -13.44
C LEU A 174 -7.50 15.23 -13.70
N SER A 175 -8.51 15.97 -13.19
CA SER A 175 -9.92 15.69 -13.47
C SER A 175 -10.26 15.79 -14.96
N GLY A 176 -9.69 16.77 -15.68
CA GLY A 176 -9.84 16.92 -17.11
C GLY A 176 -9.22 15.75 -17.88
N LEU A 177 -7.97 15.40 -17.57
CA LEU A 177 -7.27 14.27 -18.19
C LEU A 177 -7.97 12.93 -17.92
N PHE A 178 -8.49 12.74 -16.72
CA PHE A 178 -9.24 11.54 -16.35
C PHE A 178 -10.55 11.42 -17.16
N LYS A 179 -11.33 12.51 -17.30
CA LYS A 179 -12.56 12.54 -18.12
C LYS A 179 -12.30 12.28 -19.60
N LEU A 180 -11.13 12.70 -20.11
CA LEU A 180 -10.71 12.45 -21.49
C LEU A 180 -10.10 11.05 -21.69
N GLY A 181 -10.00 10.22 -20.65
CA GLY A 181 -9.37 8.91 -20.71
C GLY A 181 -7.84 8.93 -20.89
N MET A 182 -7.23 10.11 -20.76
CA MET A 182 -5.77 10.32 -20.93
C MET A 182 -5.00 10.05 -19.63
N SER A 183 -5.67 9.98 -18.48
CA SER A 183 -5.10 9.59 -17.20
C SER A 183 -5.92 8.48 -16.56
N ARG A 184 -5.22 7.50 -15.97
CA ARG A 184 -5.84 6.46 -15.13
C ARG A 184 -5.89 6.85 -13.65
N PHE A 185 -5.33 8.01 -13.31
CA PHE A 185 -5.19 8.50 -11.94
C PHE A 185 -6.32 9.48 -11.63
N PRO A 186 -7.32 9.14 -10.81
CA PRO A 186 -8.41 10.04 -10.47
C PRO A 186 -7.96 11.13 -9.49
N ALA A 187 -8.59 12.31 -9.56
CA ALA A 187 -8.20 13.48 -8.77
C ALA A 187 -8.18 13.27 -7.23
N PRO A 188 -9.04 12.44 -6.60
CA PRO A 188 -8.95 12.16 -5.17
C PRO A 188 -7.60 11.57 -4.74
N GLU A 189 -6.90 10.85 -5.61
CA GLU A 189 -5.61 10.26 -5.30
C GLU A 189 -4.48 11.26 -5.08
N LEU A 190 -4.68 12.55 -5.43
CA LEU A 190 -3.78 13.63 -5.02
C LEU A 190 -3.62 13.73 -3.50
N ASP A 191 -4.55 13.21 -2.72
CA ASP A 191 -4.44 13.22 -1.27
C ASP A 191 -3.32 12.30 -0.77
N PHE A 192 -2.91 11.25 -1.53
CA PHE A 192 -1.74 10.43 -1.20
C PHE A 192 -0.41 11.19 -1.29
N ILE A 193 -0.37 12.29 -2.04
CA ILE A 193 0.78 13.19 -2.10
C ILE A 193 0.54 14.49 -1.33
N ARG A 194 -0.52 14.55 -0.51
CA ARG A 194 -0.89 15.69 0.32
C ARG A 194 -0.86 15.37 1.81
N TYR A 195 -1.41 14.21 2.19
CA TYR A 195 -1.56 13.78 3.58
C TYR A 195 -0.79 12.50 3.86
N VAL A 196 -0.42 12.32 5.10
CA VAL A 196 0.32 11.14 5.54
C VAL A 196 -0.60 9.92 5.66
N CYS A 197 -0.05 8.76 5.29
CA CYS A 197 -0.64 7.46 5.54
C CYS A 197 0.49 6.50 5.90
N MET A 198 1.11 6.75 7.06
CA MET A 198 2.22 5.95 7.56
C MET A 198 1.72 4.95 8.60
N VAL A 199 2.38 3.81 8.70
CA VAL A 199 1.99 2.71 9.57
C VAL A 199 3.08 2.33 10.55
N ASP A 200 2.67 1.87 11.74
CA ASP A 200 3.53 1.26 12.73
C ASP A 200 3.63 -0.25 12.47
N ASP A 201 4.85 -0.77 12.30
CA ASP A 201 5.14 -2.19 12.05
C ASP A 201 5.65 -2.95 13.29
N ALA A 202 5.54 -2.35 14.48
CA ALA A 202 6.04 -2.93 15.73
C ALA A 202 5.41 -4.31 16.02
N LEU A 203 4.15 -4.52 15.64
CA LEU A 203 3.48 -5.79 15.83
C LEU A 203 4.10 -6.91 14.96
N ALA A 204 4.41 -6.65 13.70
CA ALA A 204 5.10 -7.61 12.83
C ALA A 204 6.49 -7.95 13.36
N ARG A 205 7.23 -6.93 13.82
CA ARG A 205 8.57 -7.10 14.41
C ARG A 205 8.55 -7.97 15.65
N SER A 206 7.58 -7.78 16.53
CA SER A 206 7.47 -8.53 17.79
C SER A 206 6.89 -9.93 17.61
N THR A 207 5.97 -10.14 16.65
CA THR A 207 5.25 -11.41 16.49
C THR A 207 6.06 -12.44 15.72
N PHE A 208 6.62 -12.08 14.57
CA PHE A 208 7.37 -13.04 13.74
C PHE A 208 8.77 -12.56 13.34
N GLY A 209 9.31 -11.57 14.07
CA GLY A 209 10.69 -11.14 13.92
C GLY A 209 10.97 -10.39 12.62
N TYR A 210 9.96 -9.78 11.99
CA TYR A 210 10.17 -9.02 10.77
C TYR A 210 11.26 -7.95 10.95
N ARG A 211 12.19 -7.89 10.01
CA ARG A 211 13.26 -6.90 9.96
C ARG A 211 13.52 -6.55 8.51
N PRO A 212 13.24 -5.31 8.05
CA PRO A 212 13.63 -4.90 6.71
C PRO A 212 15.16 -4.91 6.59
N ALA A 213 15.67 -5.49 5.52
CA ALA A 213 17.10 -5.62 5.26
C ALA A 213 17.65 -4.44 4.45
N HIS A 214 16.78 -3.77 3.67
CA HIS A 214 17.18 -2.70 2.76
C HIS A 214 17.07 -1.35 3.46
N ASP A 215 18.11 -0.54 3.32
CA ASP A 215 18.09 0.85 3.75
C ASP A 215 17.29 1.74 2.79
N LEU A 216 17.18 3.03 3.12
CA LEU A 216 16.41 3.99 2.31
C LEU A 216 16.98 4.13 0.89
N ALA A 217 18.30 4.17 0.76
CA ALA A 217 18.93 4.38 -0.54
C ALA A 217 18.70 3.18 -1.46
N ALA A 218 18.88 1.96 -0.97
CA ALA A 218 18.59 0.74 -1.70
C ALA A 218 17.10 0.62 -2.06
N THR A 219 16.20 0.92 -1.11
CA THR A 219 14.75 0.87 -1.34
C THR A 219 14.30 1.86 -2.41
N LEU A 220 14.84 3.08 -2.42
CA LEU A 220 14.51 4.07 -3.44
C LEU A 220 15.13 3.69 -4.79
N ALA A 221 16.39 3.25 -4.82
CA ALA A 221 17.09 2.86 -6.05
C ALA A 221 16.36 1.72 -6.79
N ALA A 222 15.71 0.84 -6.06
CA ALA A 222 14.92 -0.27 -6.63
C ALA A 222 13.78 0.20 -7.56
N VAL A 223 13.35 1.47 -7.48
CA VAL A 223 12.37 2.05 -8.41
C VAL A 223 12.87 2.01 -9.85
N ASP A 224 14.18 2.19 -10.06
CA ASP A 224 14.80 2.22 -11.38
C ASP A 224 15.28 0.84 -11.85
N GLU A 225 15.13 -0.19 -11.03
CA GLU A 225 15.45 -1.56 -11.45
C GLU A 225 14.47 -2.04 -12.52
N GLU A 226 15.02 -2.47 -13.65
CA GLU A 226 14.28 -3.20 -14.67
C GLU A 226 14.72 -4.67 -14.63
N ARG A 227 13.81 -5.54 -14.21
CA ARG A 227 14.00 -6.97 -14.47
C ARG A 227 13.49 -7.28 -15.87
N TRP A 228 14.41 -7.67 -16.72
CA TRP A 228 14.08 -8.30 -18.00
C TRP A 228 13.46 -9.67 -17.68
N VAL A 229 12.18 -9.80 -17.96
CA VAL A 229 11.46 -11.08 -17.92
C VAL A 229 11.33 -11.60 -19.34
#